data_50cebe7dd7343555a7266e388ae2c2d1
#
_entry.id   50cebe7dd7343555a7266e388ae2c2d1
#
_cell.length_a   1.000
_cell.length_b   1.000
_cell.length_c   1.000
_cell.angle_alpha   90.00
_cell.angle_beta   90.00
_cell.angle_gamma   90.00
#
_symmetry.space_group_name_H-M   'P 1'
#
loop_
_entity.id
_entity.type
_entity.pdbx_description
1 polymer ?
#
loop_
_entity_poly.entity_id
_entity_poly.type
_entity_poly.pdbx_seq_one_letter_code
_entity_poly.pdbx_strand_id
1 'polypeptide(L)'
;MYKRQLPLDLLEKAGPLSEEEYKTMKTHSELGYERLKENINISSKTKMGVYMHHENVNGSGYPLGLRGDQIYMFAKIIHIADVYDAITSERPYKKAQSPKEAIEFLMNNAGKMFQPEYVKAFITYIPVYPKGRNVILSDGNVAVVVENRQYHTLYPVVRRLSDGETIDLAEQNENLSEPLSILDFER
;
A
#
# COMPACT_ATOMS: atom_id res chain seq x y z
N MET A 1 -7.67 -5.87 -10.40
CA MET A 1 -7.45 -4.73 -11.33
C MET A 1 -7.56 -5.19 -12.79
N TYR A 2 -8.18 -4.40 -13.67
CA TYR A 2 -8.41 -4.78 -15.09
C TYR A 2 -7.17 -4.61 -15.99
N LYS A 3 -6.00 -5.04 -15.53
CA LYS A 3 -4.77 -5.01 -16.35
C LYS A 3 -4.79 -6.03 -17.50
N ARG A 4 -5.73 -6.99 -17.50
CA ARG A 4 -5.87 -8.02 -18.57
C ARG A 4 -6.19 -7.49 -19.97
N GLN A 5 -6.37 -6.17 -20.13
CA GLN A 5 -6.58 -5.53 -21.44
C GLN A 5 -5.27 -5.03 -22.06
N LEU A 6 -4.19 -5.04 -21.28
CA LEU A 6 -2.86 -4.73 -21.76
C LEU A 6 -2.18 -5.97 -22.33
N PRO A 7 -1.22 -5.81 -23.26
CA PRO A 7 -0.40 -6.92 -23.76
C PRO A 7 0.25 -7.70 -22.62
N LEU A 8 0.22 -9.03 -22.69
CA LEU A 8 0.73 -9.90 -21.64
C LEU A 8 2.23 -9.74 -21.43
N ASP A 9 2.98 -9.58 -22.52
CA ASP A 9 4.40 -9.29 -22.55
C ASP A 9 4.78 -8.02 -21.79
N LEU A 10 3.90 -6.99 -21.84
CA LEU A 10 4.08 -5.78 -21.05
C LEU A 10 3.87 -6.01 -19.55
N LEU A 11 2.90 -6.86 -19.20
CA LEU A 11 2.56 -7.16 -17.78
C LEU A 11 3.60 -8.07 -17.11
N GLU A 12 4.23 -8.96 -17.89
CA GLU A 12 5.19 -9.97 -17.43
C GLU A 12 6.63 -9.56 -17.66
N LYS A 13 6.87 -8.34 -18.17
CA LYS A 13 8.23 -7.88 -18.49
C LYS A 13 9.11 -7.88 -17.24
N ALA A 14 10.21 -8.60 -17.33
CA ALA A 14 11.26 -8.63 -16.31
C ALA A 14 12.19 -7.41 -16.52
N GLY A 15 11.91 -6.29 -15.88
CA GLY A 15 12.74 -5.09 -15.95
C GLY A 15 11.94 -3.80 -16.06
N PRO A 16 12.60 -2.64 -16.09
CA PRO A 16 11.95 -1.36 -16.19
C PRO A 16 11.24 -1.19 -17.55
N LEU A 17 10.09 -0.49 -17.52
CA LEU A 17 9.35 -0.15 -18.73
C LEU A 17 10.06 1.01 -19.46
N SER A 18 10.06 0.97 -20.79
CA SER A 18 10.40 2.13 -21.60
C SER A 18 9.34 3.24 -21.45
N GLU A 19 9.61 4.43 -21.92
CA GLU A 19 8.64 5.53 -21.89
C GLU A 19 7.34 5.20 -22.66
N GLU A 20 7.46 4.51 -23.79
CA GLU A 20 6.30 4.10 -24.61
C GLU A 20 5.50 2.98 -23.91
N GLU A 21 6.19 2.00 -23.35
CA GLU A 21 5.56 0.93 -22.56
C GLU A 21 4.88 1.50 -21.33
N TYR A 22 5.49 2.49 -20.67
CA TYR A 22 4.87 3.16 -19.53
C TYR A 22 3.63 3.99 -19.94
N LYS A 23 3.65 4.65 -21.12
CA LYS A 23 2.45 5.28 -21.68
C LYS A 23 1.35 4.26 -21.92
N THR A 24 1.68 3.13 -22.51
CA THR A 24 0.74 2.02 -22.73
C THR A 24 0.22 1.47 -21.39
N MET A 25 1.09 1.28 -20.40
CA MET A 25 0.67 0.85 -19.06
C MET A 25 -0.35 1.80 -18.43
N LYS A 26 -0.19 3.11 -18.60
CA LYS A 26 -1.14 4.10 -18.05
C LYS A 26 -2.56 3.97 -18.61
N THR A 27 -2.72 3.48 -19.84
CA THR A 27 -4.06 3.37 -20.46
C THR A 27 -4.98 2.37 -19.76
N HIS A 28 -4.47 1.51 -18.85
CA HIS A 28 -5.31 0.51 -18.18
C HIS A 28 -6.46 1.12 -17.38
N SER A 29 -6.30 2.31 -16.82
CA SER A 29 -7.36 3.00 -16.07
C SER A 29 -8.50 3.46 -16.99
N GLU A 30 -8.17 3.98 -18.17
CA GLU A 30 -9.14 4.35 -19.21
C GLU A 30 -9.83 3.12 -19.80
N LEU A 31 -9.06 2.12 -20.21
CA LEU A 31 -9.60 0.86 -20.74
C LEU A 31 -10.49 0.15 -19.73
N GLY A 32 -10.10 0.16 -18.45
CA GLY A 32 -10.91 -0.37 -17.36
C GLY A 32 -12.24 0.37 -17.22
N TYR A 33 -12.23 1.70 -17.28
CA TYR A 33 -13.43 2.53 -17.25
C TYR A 33 -14.32 2.26 -18.47
N GLU A 34 -13.76 2.30 -19.69
CA GLU A 34 -14.50 2.05 -20.94
C GLU A 34 -15.23 0.72 -20.92
N ARG A 35 -14.60 -0.32 -20.37
CA ARG A 35 -15.24 -1.64 -20.23
C ARG A 35 -16.41 -1.67 -19.26
N LEU A 36 -16.39 -0.79 -18.27
CA LEU A 36 -17.41 -0.77 -17.21
C LEU A 36 -18.50 0.28 -17.46
N LYS A 37 -18.27 1.28 -18.30
CA LYS A 37 -19.15 2.44 -18.43
C LYS A 37 -20.60 2.09 -18.80
N GLU A 38 -20.80 1.11 -19.66
CA GLU A 38 -22.13 0.69 -20.11
C GLU A 38 -22.81 -0.30 -19.16
N ASN A 39 -22.10 -0.85 -18.17
CA ASN A 39 -22.67 -1.79 -17.23
C ASN A 39 -23.53 -1.07 -16.18
N ILE A 40 -24.85 -1.19 -16.28
CA ILE A 40 -25.83 -0.55 -15.39
C ILE A 40 -25.79 -1.08 -13.96
N ASN A 41 -25.28 -2.29 -13.74
CA ASN A 41 -25.17 -2.92 -12.42
C ASN A 41 -23.96 -2.41 -11.62
N ILE A 42 -23.05 -1.62 -12.24
CA ILE A 42 -21.89 -1.04 -11.58
C ILE A 42 -22.13 0.45 -11.35
N SER A 43 -22.01 0.86 -10.09
CA SER A 43 -22.24 2.24 -9.71
C SER A 43 -21.28 3.21 -10.41
N SER A 44 -21.71 4.43 -10.69
CA SER A 44 -20.84 5.48 -11.22
C SER A 44 -19.65 5.72 -10.31
N LYS A 45 -19.82 5.59 -9.01
CA LYS A 45 -18.75 5.72 -8.00
C LYS A 45 -17.64 4.69 -8.20
N THR A 46 -18.00 3.43 -8.45
CA THR A 46 -17.04 2.36 -8.75
C THR A 46 -16.30 2.61 -10.05
N LYS A 47 -17.02 3.05 -11.10
CA LYS A 47 -16.44 3.39 -12.41
C LYS A 47 -15.41 4.51 -12.28
N MET A 48 -15.74 5.58 -11.52
CA MET A 48 -14.81 6.68 -11.27
C MET A 48 -13.61 6.24 -10.41
N GLY A 49 -13.81 5.34 -9.45
CA GLY A 49 -12.70 4.72 -8.71
C GLY A 49 -11.71 4.02 -9.63
N VAL A 50 -12.20 3.24 -10.61
CA VAL A 50 -11.34 2.58 -11.63
C VAL A 50 -10.65 3.59 -12.53
N TYR A 51 -11.33 4.66 -12.94
CA TYR A 51 -10.79 5.65 -13.86
C TYR A 51 -9.67 6.49 -13.24
N MET A 52 -9.86 6.92 -11.99
CA MET A 52 -9.05 7.96 -11.34
C MET A 52 -8.03 7.43 -10.32
N HIS A 53 -7.87 6.10 -10.14
CA HIS A 53 -7.05 5.56 -9.05
C HIS A 53 -5.55 5.80 -9.18
N HIS A 54 -5.10 6.42 -10.24
CA HIS A 54 -3.72 6.89 -10.42
C HIS A 54 -3.59 8.42 -10.47
N GLU A 55 -4.66 9.15 -10.12
CA GLU A 55 -4.57 10.59 -9.96
C GLU A 55 -3.84 10.94 -8.66
N ASN A 56 -2.94 11.92 -8.75
CA ASN A 56 -2.23 12.48 -7.58
C ASN A 56 -2.89 13.78 -7.16
N VAL A 57 -3.01 14.04 -5.84
CA VAL A 57 -3.71 15.24 -5.35
C VAL A 57 -3.08 16.56 -5.81
N ASN A 58 -1.82 16.55 -6.23
CA ASN A 58 -1.12 17.71 -6.81
C ASN A 58 -1.32 17.87 -8.33
N GLY A 59 -2.05 16.96 -8.99
CA GLY A 59 -2.31 16.99 -10.44
C GLY A 59 -1.21 16.36 -11.31
N SER A 60 -0.22 15.71 -10.72
CA SER A 60 0.84 15.01 -11.48
C SER A 60 0.46 13.58 -11.89
N GLY A 61 -0.75 13.14 -11.54
CA GLY A 61 -1.26 11.81 -11.84
C GLY A 61 -1.84 11.66 -13.25
N TYR A 62 -2.55 10.58 -13.48
CA TYR A 62 -3.21 10.28 -14.75
C TYR A 62 -4.53 9.55 -14.53
N PRO A 63 -5.45 9.50 -15.50
CA PRO A 63 -5.32 9.95 -16.90
C PRO A 63 -5.63 11.45 -17.12
N LEU A 64 -6.28 12.13 -16.17
CA LEU A 64 -6.84 13.47 -16.38
C LEU A 64 -5.98 14.59 -15.75
N GLY A 65 -5.04 14.28 -14.87
CA GLY A 65 -4.24 15.24 -14.12
C GLY A 65 -5.08 16.09 -13.14
N LEU A 66 -6.07 15.46 -12.51
CA LEU A 66 -6.98 16.10 -11.57
C LEU A 66 -6.29 16.47 -10.26
N ARG A 67 -6.82 17.50 -9.56
CA ARG A 67 -6.25 17.99 -8.31
C ARG A 67 -7.25 17.93 -7.16
N GLY A 68 -6.75 17.59 -5.98
CA GLY A 68 -7.50 17.72 -4.72
C GLY A 68 -8.91 17.14 -4.80
N ASP A 69 -9.93 17.99 -4.63
CA ASP A 69 -11.33 17.57 -4.57
C ASP A 69 -11.96 17.21 -5.92
N GLN A 70 -11.26 17.44 -7.03
CA GLN A 70 -11.67 16.93 -8.33
C GLN A 70 -11.55 15.40 -8.43
N ILE A 71 -10.65 14.81 -7.61
CA ILE A 71 -10.44 13.37 -7.57
C ILE A 71 -11.50 12.73 -6.66
N TYR A 72 -12.17 11.72 -7.19
CA TYR A 72 -13.21 11.05 -6.45
C TYR A 72 -12.66 10.32 -5.21
N MET A 73 -13.38 10.39 -4.08
CA MET A 73 -12.93 9.85 -2.79
C MET A 73 -12.47 8.39 -2.87
N PHE A 74 -13.25 7.51 -3.53
CA PHE A 74 -12.85 6.10 -3.66
C PHE A 74 -11.57 5.91 -4.48
N ALA A 75 -11.32 6.75 -5.48
CA ALA A 75 -10.08 6.71 -6.23
C ALA A 75 -8.87 7.04 -5.36
N LYS A 76 -8.98 8.06 -4.48
CA LYS A 76 -7.95 8.43 -3.52
C LYS A 76 -7.63 7.28 -2.55
N ILE A 77 -8.65 6.56 -2.07
CA ILE A 77 -8.49 5.40 -1.17
C ILE A 77 -7.81 4.23 -1.91
N ILE A 78 -8.30 3.92 -3.12
CA ILE A 78 -7.72 2.85 -3.95
C ILE A 78 -6.26 3.16 -4.29
N HIS A 79 -5.93 4.43 -4.58
CA HIS A 79 -4.56 4.84 -4.88
C HIS A 79 -3.57 4.51 -3.75
N ILE A 80 -3.94 4.79 -2.51
CA ILE A 80 -3.12 4.46 -1.34
C ILE A 80 -2.94 2.94 -1.22
N ALA A 81 -4.02 2.17 -1.35
CA ALA A 81 -3.99 0.72 -1.24
C ALA A 81 -3.19 0.07 -2.38
N ASP A 82 -3.33 0.55 -3.62
CA ASP A 82 -2.58 0.06 -4.79
C ASP A 82 -1.07 0.33 -4.66
N VAL A 83 -0.70 1.51 -4.19
CA VAL A 83 0.71 1.86 -3.97
C VAL A 83 1.30 1.05 -2.82
N TYR A 84 0.57 0.89 -1.71
CA TYR A 84 1.01 0.04 -0.60
C TYR A 84 1.25 -1.40 -1.06
N ASP A 85 0.28 -2.01 -1.75
CA ASP A 85 0.41 -3.35 -2.33
C ASP A 85 1.61 -3.44 -3.31
N ALA A 86 1.78 -2.42 -4.16
CA ALA A 86 2.87 -2.39 -5.13
C ALA A 86 4.26 -2.31 -4.48
N ILE A 87 4.38 -1.74 -3.29
CA ILE A 87 5.63 -1.66 -2.54
C ILE A 87 5.89 -2.96 -1.77
N THR A 88 4.87 -3.53 -1.14
CA THR A 88 4.98 -4.69 -0.25
C THR A 88 4.86 -6.04 -0.93
N SER A 89 4.41 -6.09 -2.20
CA SER A 89 4.30 -7.32 -2.99
C SER A 89 5.53 -7.56 -3.85
N GLU A 90 5.95 -8.82 -3.92
CA GLU A 90 7.00 -9.26 -4.84
C GLU A 90 6.49 -9.17 -6.29
N ARG A 91 7.31 -8.63 -7.19
CA ARG A 91 7.01 -8.50 -8.61
C ARG A 91 8.21 -9.00 -9.44
N PRO A 92 8.01 -9.46 -10.69
CA PRO A 92 9.08 -10.02 -11.53
C PRO A 92 10.32 -9.12 -11.65
N TYR A 93 10.16 -7.81 -11.45
CA TYR A 93 11.22 -6.80 -11.60
C TYR A 93 11.58 -6.05 -10.29
N LYS A 94 10.93 -6.40 -9.15
CA LYS A 94 11.14 -5.70 -7.87
C LYS A 94 10.90 -6.63 -6.69
N LYS A 95 11.89 -6.72 -5.80
CA LYS A 95 11.70 -7.38 -4.49
C LYS A 95 10.68 -6.60 -3.65
N ALA A 96 9.90 -7.31 -2.86
CA ALA A 96 9.04 -6.71 -1.86
C ALA A 96 9.88 -5.86 -0.89
N GLN A 97 9.40 -4.68 -0.57
CA GLN A 97 9.94 -3.85 0.50
C GLN A 97 9.15 -4.10 1.79
N SER A 98 9.74 -3.71 2.92
CA SER A 98 9.06 -3.89 4.22
C SER A 98 7.79 -3.04 4.33
N PRO A 99 6.81 -3.46 5.14
CA PRO A 99 5.65 -2.64 5.43
C PRO A 99 6.00 -1.27 6.00
N LYS A 100 7.07 -1.18 6.78
CA LYS A 100 7.59 0.09 7.32
C LYS A 100 7.99 1.05 6.22
N GLU A 101 8.79 0.59 5.24
CA GLU A 101 9.19 1.41 4.08
C GLU A 101 7.98 1.87 3.26
N ALA A 102 6.96 1.03 3.11
CA ALA A 102 5.72 1.40 2.42
C ALA A 102 4.97 2.52 3.17
N ILE A 103 4.86 2.43 4.50
CA ILE A 103 4.24 3.47 5.33
C ILE A 103 5.05 4.78 5.25
N GLU A 104 6.36 4.72 5.36
CA GLU A 104 7.23 5.89 5.20
C GLU A 104 7.05 6.56 3.83
N PHE A 105 6.94 5.76 2.76
CA PHE A 105 6.64 6.28 1.42
C PHE A 105 5.31 7.01 1.36
N LEU A 106 4.24 6.41 1.93
CA LEU A 106 2.92 7.04 1.96
C LEU A 106 2.93 8.36 2.73
N MET A 107 3.60 8.40 3.90
CA MET A 107 3.72 9.60 4.73
C MET A 107 4.49 10.71 4.01
N ASN A 108 5.64 10.40 3.39
CA ASN A 108 6.48 11.36 2.69
C ASN A 108 5.83 11.95 1.43
N ASN A 109 4.81 11.27 0.89
CA ASN A 109 4.06 11.71 -0.28
C ASN A 109 2.63 12.21 0.06
N ALA A 110 2.28 12.33 1.34
CA ALA A 110 1.05 12.97 1.76
C ALA A 110 1.05 14.46 1.35
N GLY A 111 -0.06 14.93 0.77
CA GLY A 111 -0.20 16.27 0.19
C GLY A 111 0.42 16.43 -1.22
N LYS A 112 1.15 15.43 -1.72
CA LYS A 112 1.67 15.40 -3.10
C LYS A 112 0.92 14.38 -3.96
N MET A 113 1.06 13.11 -3.61
CA MET A 113 0.36 12.02 -4.29
C MET A 113 -0.97 11.70 -3.61
N PHE A 114 -0.99 11.70 -2.29
CA PHE A 114 -2.10 11.21 -1.48
C PHE A 114 -2.74 12.31 -0.66
N GLN A 115 -4.03 12.18 -0.43
CA GLN A 115 -4.77 13.04 0.50
C GLN A 115 -4.32 12.72 1.94
N PRO A 116 -3.82 13.70 2.72
CA PRO A 116 -3.23 13.45 4.04
C PRO A 116 -4.18 12.72 5.01
N GLU A 117 -5.46 13.09 5.01
CA GLU A 117 -6.47 12.49 5.89
C GLU A 117 -6.66 11.00 5.62
N TYR A 118 -6.58 10.58 4.34
CA TYR A 118 -6.71 9.17 3.98
C TYR A 118 -5.44 8.37 4.26
N VAL A 119 -4.26 8.98 4.13
CA VAL A 119 -3.00 8.36 4.60
C VAL A 119 -3.07 8.12 6.10
N LYS A 120 -3.48 9.14 6.88
CA LYS A 120 -3.66 9.02 8.32
C LYS A 120 -4.65 7.90 8.67
N ALA A 121 -5.81 7.86 8.01
CA ALA A 121 -6.80 6.80 8.23
C ALA A 121 -6.24 5.42 7.87
N PHE A 122 -5.53 5.28 6.75
CA PHE A 122 -4.92 4.02 6.33
C PHE A 122 -3.95 3.49 7.40
N ILE A 123 -3.01 4.33 7.85
CA ILE A 123 -2.01 3.96 8.87
C ILE A 123 -2.68 3.62 10.21
N THR A 124 -3.80 4.29 10.55
CA THR A 124 -4.50 4.08 11.81
C THR A 124 -5.25 2.75 11.87
N TYR A 125 -5.86 2.33 10.75
CA TYR A 125 -6.82 1.22 10.75
C TYR A 125 -6.35 -0.05 10.04
N ILE A 126 -5.34 0.06 9.18
CA ILE A 126 -4.84 -1.11 8.45
C ILE A 126 -3.69 -1.75 9.25
N PRO A 127 -3.82 -2.99 9.70
CA PRO A 127 -2.74 -3.68 10.40
C PRO A 127 -1.57 -3.94 9.45
N VAL A 128 -0.46 -3.27 9.73
CA VAL A 128 0.78 -3.39 8.94
C VAL A 128 1.38 -4.78 9.08
N TYR A 129 1.28 -5.33 10.29
CA TYR A 129 1.71 -6.69 10.62
C TYR A 129 0.49 -7.53 11.04
N PRO A 130 -0.08 -8.35 10.13
CA PRO A 130 -1.27 -9.13 10.44
C PRO A 130 -1.05 -10.14 11.57
N LYS A 131 -2.07 -10.34 12.42
CA LYS A 131 -2.05 -11.34 13.48
C LYS A 131 -1.75 -12.74 12.91
N GLY A 132 -0.89 -13.48 13.60
CA GLY A 132 -0.44 -14.83 13.22
C GLY A 132 0.75 -14.85 12.26
N ARG A 133 1.24 -13.69 11.79
CA ARG A 133 2.45 -13.63 10.95
C ARG A 133 3.69 -13.61 11.82
N ASN A 134 4.71 -14.34 11.38
CA ASN A 134 6.04 -14.28 11.97
C ASN A 134 6.78 -13.05 11.46
N VAL A 135 7.50 -12.42 12.36
CA VAL A 135 8.27 -11.19 12.11
C VAL A 135 9.67 -11.31 12.72
N ILE A 136 10.63 -10.59 12.15
CA ILE A 136 11.99 -10.49 12.66
C ILE A 136 12.11 -9.17 13.42
N LEU A 137 12.50 -9.25 14.69
CA LEU A 137 12.70 -8.08 15.55
C LEU A 137 14.11 -7.48 15.35
N SER A 138 14.29 -6.22 15.75
CA SER A 138 15.57 -5.50 15.62
C SER A 138 16.72 -6.13 16.45
N ASP A 139 16.40 -6.93 17.47
CA ASP A 139 17.35 -7.70 18.26
C ASP A 139 17.72 -9.07 17.61
N GLY A 140 17.18 -9.36 16.41
CA GLY A 140 17.40 -10.59 15.66
C GLY A 140 16.50 -11.77 16.06
N ASN A 141 15.64 -11.61 17.07
CA ASN A 141 14.70 -12.66 17.46
C ASN A 141 13.52 -12.75 16.48
N VAL A 142 12.98 -13.96 16.33
CA VAL A 142 11.72 -14.21 15.63
C VAL A 142 10.56 -14.19 16.61
N ALA A 143 9.49 -13.52 16.25
CA ALA A 143 8.28 -13.43 17.04
C ALA A 143 7.03 -13.59 16.17
N VAL A 144 5.92 -14.02 16.75
CA VAL A 144 4.61 -14.06 16.09
C VAL A 144 3.75 -12.88 16.55
N VAL A 145 3.09 -12.22 15.63
CA VAL A 145 2.12 -11.15 15.95
C VAL A 145 0.89 -11.77 16.62
N VAL A 146 0.61 -11.40 17.87
CA VAL A 146 -0.54 -11.93 18.62
C VAL A 146 -1.72 -10.96 18.70
N GLU A 147 -1.45 -9.65 18.65
CA GLU A 147 -2.50 -8.62 18.68
C GLU A 147 -2.04 -7.34 17.94
N ASN A 148 -2.97 -6.70 17.23
CA ASN A 148 -2.75 -5.38 16.64
C ASN A 148 -3.40 -4.32 17.52
N ARG A 149 -2.67 -3.24 17.80
CA ARG A 149 -3.16 -2.09 18.53
C ARG A 149 -3.70 -1.03 17.58
N GLN A 150 -4.92 -0.57 17.81
CA GLN A 150 -5.46 0.58 17.09
C GLN A 150 -4.58 1.82 17.38
N TYR A 151 -4.31 2.61 16.37
CA TYR A 151 -3.39 3.77 16.40
C TYR A 151 -1.89 3.45 16.54
N HIS A 152 -1.50 2.19 16.79
CA HIS A 152 -0.10 1.74 16.91
C HIS A 152 0.19 0.58 15.96
N THR A 153 -0.25 0.70 14.71
CA THR A 153 -0.19 -0.39 13.70
C THR A 153 1.21 -0.84 13.32
N LEU A 154 2.24 0.00 13.61
CA LEU A 154 3.66 -0.35 13.46
C LEU A 154 4.25 -1.06 14.69
N TYR A 155 3.55 -1.05 15.82
CA TYR A 155 4.00 -1.57 17.10
C TYR A 155 2.96 -2.54 17.69
N PRO A 156 2.77 -3.72 17.07
CA PRO A 156 1.84 -4.73 17.57
C PRO A 156 2.33 -5.39 18.85
N VAL A 157 1.48 -6.15 19.51
CA VAL A 157 1.88 -7.10 20.53
C VAL A 157 2.41 -8.36 19.82
N VAL A 158 3.60 -8.78 20.18
CA VAL A 158 4.27 -9.97 19.62
C VAL A 158 4.60 -10.97 20.71
N ARG A 159 4.70 -12.26 20.32
CA ARG A 159 5.22 -13.31 21.18
C ARG A 159 6.51 -13.83 20.59
N ARG A 160 7.61 -13.70 21.33
CA ARG A 160 8.92 -14.22 20.94
C ARG A 160 8.88 -15.74 20.89
N LEU A 161 9.42 -16.34 19.83
CA LEU A 161 9.36 -17.80 19.66
C LEU A 161 10.41 -18.55 20.48
N SER A 162 11.51 -17.91 20.87
CA SER A 162 12.61 -18.55 21.60
C SER A 162 12.27 -18.87 23.06
N ASP A 163 11.46 -18.05 23.73
CA ASP A 163 11.16 -18.15 25.17
C ASP A 163 9.66 -18.02 25.49
N GLY A 164 8.84 -17.68 24.50
CA GLY A 164 7.40 -17.49 24.65
C GLY A 164 6.99 -16.18 25.32
N GLU A 165 7.92 -15.25 25.56
CA GLU A 165 7.64 -13.96 26.14
C GLU A 165 6.72 -13.12 25.22
N THR A 166 5.68 -12.52 25.83
CA THR A 166 4.78 -11.62 25.12
C THR A 166 5.21 -10.17 25.37
N ILE A 167 5.43 -9.44 24.30
CA ILE A 167 5.99 -8.09 24.29
C ILE A 167 5.01 -7.15 23.61
N ASP A 168 4.57 -6.10 24.31
CA ASP A 168 3.86 -4.98 23.71
C ASP A 168 4.89 -3.98 23.17
N LEU A 169 5.07 -3.93 21.84
CA LEU A 169 6.08 -3.06 21.24
C LEU A 169 5.75 -1.58 21.40
N ALA A 170 4.48 -1.20 21.57
CA ALA A 170 4.10 0.17 21.81
C ALA A 170 4.48 0.64 23.22
N GLU A 171 4.15 -0.16 24.24
CA GLU A 171 4.46 0.17 25.65
C GLU A 171 5.97 0.09 25.94
N GLN A 172 6.67 -0.89 25.35
CA GLN A 172 8.09 -1.08 25.57
C GLN A 172 8.91 0.09 25.00
N ASN A 173 8.50 0.64 23.86
CA ASN A 173 9.22 1.73 23.19
C ASN A 173 9.11 3.08 23.92
N GLU A 174 8.12 3.25 24.82
CA GLU A 174 8.03 4.44 25.67
C GLU A 174 9.12 4.47 26.76
N ASN A 175 9.72 3.33 27.09
CA ASN A 175 10.58 3.15 28.25
C ASN A 175 12.04 2.77 27.94
N LEU A 176 12.39 2.52 26.67
CA LEU A 176 13.74 2.06 26.29
C LEU A 176 14.55 3.13 25.54
N SER A 177 15.85 3.16 25.81
CA SER A 177 16.80 3.97 25.05
C SER A 177 16.99 3.47 23.61
N GLU A 178 16.79 2.19 23.37
CA GLU A 178 16.78 1.57 22.03
C GLU A 178 15.45 0.83 21.85
N PRO A 179 14.48 1.41 21.12
CA PRO A 179 13.18 0.80 20.94
C PRO A 179 13.25 -0.46 20.07
N LEU A 180 12.61 -1.53 20.55
CA LEU A 180 12.48 -2.76 19.79
C LEU A 180 11.49 -2.55 18.63
N SER A 181 11.90 -2.90 17.43
CA SER A 181 11.10 -2.71 16.21
C SER A 181 11.05 -3.98 15.36
N ILE A 182 10.06 -4.05 14.48
CA ILE A 182 9.99 -5.10 13.48
C ILE A 182 10.79 -4.65 12.25
N LEU A 183 11.70 -5.49 11.78
CA LEU A 183 12.50 -5.26 10.59
C LEU A 183 11.81 -5.73 9.33
N ASP A 184 11.30 -6.97 9.35
CA ASP A 184 10.63 -7.61 8.21
C ASP A 184 9.76 -8.79 8.66
N PHE A 185 9.04 -9.40 7.71
CA PHE A 185 8.43 -10.70 7.91
C PHE A 185 9.48 -11.82 7.84
N GLU A 186 9.32 -12.84 8.68
CA GLU A 186 10.02 -14.10 8.49
C GLU A 186 9.48 -14.78 7.21
N ARG A 187 10.36 -15.21 6.31
CA ARG A 187 10.06 -15.85 5.03
C ARG A 187 9.97 -17.36 5.13
#